data_ce0f53a08dab57ce22e04b6744410df1
#
_entry.id   ce0f53a08dab57ce22e04b6744410df1
#
_cell.length_a   1.000
_cell.length_b   1.000
_cell.length_c   1.000
_cell.angle_alpha   90.00
_cell.angle_beta   90.00
_cell.angle_gamma   90.00
#
_symmetry.space_group_name_H-M   'P 1'
#
loop_
_entity.id
_entity.type
_entity.pdbx_description
1 polymer ?
#
loop_
_entity_poly.entity_id
_entity_poly.type
_entity_poly.pdbx_seq_one_letter_code
_entity_poly.pdbx_strand_id
1 'polypeptide(L)'
;PLIQYAVEEAIDVGINEIVFITSSEKYSIKKHFDHNDDIQTQLLNTGKKDMIEKVNPSIFSGIKFHYINQVNQNGLGDAIFHAKDVIGEDPFAVLLPDDLFFSKKSCLSQLIEIYEEKKSTVLAVNQISKSNIHKYGVIKPEDINSAPIKVEDIVEKPSADEAPSDIAV
;
A
#
# COMPACT_ATOMS: atom_id res chain seq x y z
N PRO A 1 -5.10 12.87 3.72
CA PRO A 1 -3.72 12.43 3.94
C PRO A 1 -3.28 11.46 2.83
N LEU A 2 -1.96 11.32 2.63
CA LEU A 2 -1.43 10.45 1.56
C LEU A 2 -1.93 9.00 1.66
N ILE A 3 -1.97 8.45 2.85
CA ILE A 3 -2.46 7.08 3.10
C ILE A 3 -3.90 6.84 2.61
N GLN A 4 -4.71 7.88 2.47
CA GLN A 4 -6.06 7.76 1.95
C GLN A 4 -6.07 7.36 0.47
N TYR A 5 -5.13 7.87 -0.34
CA TYR A 5 -5.02 7.46 -1.75
C TYR A 5 -4.73 5.96 -1.90
N ALA A 6 -3.86 5.41 -1.05
CA ALA A 6 -3.59 3.98 -1.04
C ALA A 6 -4.82 3.15 -0.64
N VAL A 7 -5.60 3.64 0.33
CA VAL A 7 -6.86 3.02 0.75
C VAL A 7 -7.90 3.07 -0.37
N GLU A 8 -8.07 4.23 -1.01
CA GLU A 8 -9.00 4.41 -2.13
C GLU A 8 -8.62 3.49 -3.30
N GLU A 9 -7.33 3.38 -3.65
CA GLU A 9 -6.85 2.46 -4.68
C GLU A 9 -7.17 0.99 -4.35
N ALA A 10 -7.03 0.58 -3.09
CA ALA A 10 -7.40 -0.75 -2.65
C ALA A 10 -8.91 -1.01 -2.76
N ILE A 11 -9.73 -0.04 -2.37
CA ILE A 11 -11.20 -0.13 -2.47
C ILE A 11 -11.65 -0.20 -3.93
N ASP A 12 -11.06 0.59 -4.81
CA ASP A 12 -11.40 0.64 -6.24
C ASP A 12 -11.19 -0.71 -6.97
N VAL A 13 -10.29 -1.56 -6.46
CA VAL A 13 -10.08 -2.92 -6.99
C VAL A 13 -10.86 -3.99 -6.23
N GLY A 14 -11.75 -3.59 -5.30
CA GLY A 14 -12.65 -4.49 -4.59
C GLY A 14 -12.12 -5.05 -3.28
N ILE A 15 -11.00 -4.54 -2.75
CA ILE A 15 -10.51 -4.92 -1.41
C ILE A 15 -11.41 -4.26 -0.38
N ASN A 16 -11.96 -5.05 0.53
CA ASN A 16 -12.87 -4.58 1.56
C ASN A 16 -12.39 -4.83 3.00
N GLU A 17 -11.19 -5.38 3.17
CA GLU A 17 -10.55 -5.58 4.47
C GLU A 17 -9.12 -5.01 4.42
N ILE A 18 -8.84 -4.03 5.27
CA ILE A 18 -7.58 -3.26 5.25
C ILE A 18 -6.93 -3.31 6.63
N VAL A 19 -5.65 -3.64 6.65
CA VAL A 19 -4.85 -3.73 7.87
C VAL A 19 -3.83 -2.60 7.88
N PHE A 20 -3.93 -1.71 8.83
CA PHE A 20 -2.94 -0.68 9.09
C PHE A 20 -1.90 -1.19 10.10
N ILE A 21 -0.66 -1.25 9.67
CA ILE A 21 0.47 -1.46 10.60
C ILE A 21 0.97 -0.08 11.01
N THR A 22 0.90 0.21 12.27
CA THR A 22 1.15 1.56 12.81
C THR A 22 1.95 1.49 14.10
N SER A 23 2.47 2.62 14.56
CA SER A 23 3.03 2.76 15.91
C SER A 23 1.97 3.26 16.88
N SER A 24 2.18 3.05 18.19
CA SER A 24 1.28 3.48 19.26
C SER A 24 0.94 4.97 19.24
N GLU A 25 1.79 5.80 18.65
CA GLU A 25 1.62 7.25 18.59
C GLU A 25 0.73 7.72 17.42
N LYS A 26 0.41 6.84 16.46
CA LYS A 26 -0.37 7.21 15.25
C LYS A 26 -1.88 7.03 15.41
N TYR A 27 -2.44 7.48 16.53
CA TYR A 27 -3.90 7.51 16.76
C TYR A 27 -4.67 8.29 15.67
N SER A 28 -4.01 9.21 14.97
CA SER A 28 -4.60 10.01 13.90
C SER A 28 -5.08 9.18 12.70
N ILE A 29 -4.42 8.06 12.36
CA ILE A 29 -4.83 7.17 11.28
C ILE A 29 -6.19 6.56 11.63
N LYS A 30 -6.29 5.97 12.83
CA LYS A 30 -7.54 5.40 13.31
C LYS A 30 -8.68 6.43 13.30
N LYS A 31 -8.42 7.63 13.83
CA LYS A 31 -9.40 8.71 13.86
C LYS A 31 -9.83 9.18 12.46
N HIS A 32 -8.98 9.03 11.46
CA HIS A 32 -9.27 9.44 10.09
C HIS A 32 -10.19 8.45 9.36
N PHE A 33 -10.03 7.15 9.59
CA PHE A 33 -10.78 6.12 8.88
C PHE A 33 -11.99 5.59 9.66
N ASP A 34 -11.99 5.73 10.98
CA ASP A 34 -13.16 5.36 11.78
C ASP A 34 -14.32 6.34 11.55
N HIS A 35 -15.51 5.79 11.53
CA HIS A 35 -16.73 6.61 11.45
C HIS A 35 -16.84 7.56 12.64
N ASN A 36 -17.12 8.83 12.38
CA ASN A 36 -17.16 9.88 13.41
C ASN A 36 -18.58 10.40 13.63
N ASP A 37 -19.37 9.65 14.43
CA ASP A 37 -20.77 9.96 14.73
C ASP A 37 -20.95 11.32 15.42
N ASP A 38 -20.01 11.69 16.29
CA ASP A 38 -20.11 12.97 17.04
C ASP A 38 -19.97 14.16 16.10
N ILE A 39 -18.99 14.15 15.20
CA ILE A 39 -18.80 15.23 14.24
C ILE A 39 -19.96 15.24 13.23
N GLN A 40 -20.41 14.08 12.77
CA GLN A 40 -21.56 13.99 11.88
C GLN A 40 -22.81 14.62 12.51
N THR A 41 -23.08 14.29 13.75
CA THR A 41 -24.22 14.85 14.50
C THR A 41 -24.10 16.37 14.65
N GLN A 42 -22.92 16.89 14.95
CA GLN A 42 -22.68 18.34 15.03
C GLN A 42 -22.91 19.03 13.66
N LEU A 43 -22.44 18.43 12.57
CA LEU A 43 -22.63 18.96 11.22
C LEU A 43 -24.11 18.97 10.83
N LEU A 44 -24.86 17.93 11.17
CA LEU A 44 -26.31 17.87 10.95
C LEU A 44 -27.02 18.99 11.72
N ASN A 45 -26.71 19.17 13.00
CA ASN A 45 -27.32 20.17 13.86
C ASN A 45 -27.00 21.62 13.45
N THR A 46 -25.86 21.84 12.79
CA THR A 46 -25.43 23.15 12.28
C THR A 46 -25.79 23.40 10.82
N GLY A 47 -26.51 22.45 10.18
CA GLY A 47 -26.98 22.56 8.79
C GLY A 47 -25.86 22.37 7.74
N LYS A 48 -24.64 21.96 8.13
CA LYS A 48 -23.48 21.78 7.24
C LYS A 48 -23.44 20.36 6.64
N LYS A 49 -24.53 19.93 6.00
CA LYS A 49 -24.67 18.57 5.47
C LYS A 49 -23.67 18.24 4.37
N ASP A 50 -23.26 19.24 3.59
CA ASP A 50 -22.23 19.14 2.53
C ASP A 50 -20.83 18.76 3.05
N MET A 51 -20.59 18.92 4.36
CA MET A 51 -19.33 18.54 5.00
C MET A 51 -19.32 17.09 5.49
N ILE A 52 -20.45 16.41 5.55
CA ILE A 52 -20.55 15.05 6.10
C ILE A 52 -19.70 14.08 5.28
N GLU A 53 -19.79 14.13 3.94
CA GLU A 53 -19.01 13.27 3.05
C GLU A 53 -17.49 13.45 3.20
N LYS A 54 -17.05 14.63 3.65
CA LYS A 54 -15.61 14.88 3.93
C LYS A 54 -15.14 14.26 5.25
N VAL A 55 -16.06 14.05 6.19
CA VAL A 55 -15.73 13.50 7.53
C VAL A 55 -15.97 12.00 7.58
N ASN A 56 -17.02 11.55 6.96
CA ASN A 56 -17.41 10.14 6.85
C ASN A 56 -17.63 9.82 5.35
N PRO A 57 -16.56 9.63 4.57
CA PRO A 57 -16.69 9.32 3.15
C PRO A 57 -17.46 8.02 2.92
N SER A 58 -18.48 8.08 2.05
CA SER A 58 -19.31 6.91 1.73
C SER A 58 -18.50 5.75 1.13
N ILE A 59 -17.39 6.03 0.49
CA ILE A 59 -16.45 5.02 -0.04
C ILE A 59 -15.93 4.07 1.04
N PHE A 60 -15.89 4.49 2.30
CA PHE A 60 -15.45 3.64 3.41
C PHE A 60 -16.56 2.76 4.00
N SER A 61 -17.80 2.93 3.50
CA SER A 61 -18.94 2.14 3.96
C SER A 61 -18.76 0.66 3.62
N GLY A 62 -18.81 -0.20 4.63
CA GLY A 62 -18.62 -1.65 4.45
C GLY A 62 -17.15 -2.11 4.41
N ILE A 63 -16.20 -1.19 4.51
CA ILE A 63 -14.78 -1.53 4.63
C ILE A 63 -14.46 -1.88 6.08
N LYS A 64 -13.75 -2.99 6.26
CA LYS A 64 -13.29 -3.44 7.57
C LYS A 64 -11.84 -2.99 7.79
N PHE A 65 -11.64 -2.12 8.76
CA PHE A 65 -10.33 -1.60 9.12
C PHE A 65 -9.77 -2.30 10.37
N HIS A 66 -8.54 -2.77 10.28
CA HIS A 66 -7.78 -3.30 11.40
C HIS A 66 -6.58 -2.38 11.69
N TYR A 67 -6.26 -2.25 12.96
CA TYR A 67 -5.13 -1.42 13.42
C TYR A 67 -4.22 -2.28 14.27
N ILE A 68 -3.03 -2.57 13.77
CA ILE A 68 -2.03 -3.39 14.45
C ILE A 68 -0.85 -2.50 14.82
N ASN A 69 -0.46 -2.56 16.08
CA ASN A 69 0.66 -1.77 16.58
C ASN A 69 1.97 -2.55 16.45
N GLN A 70 2.89 -2.04 15.64
CA GLN A 70 4.27 -2.50 15.62
C GLN A 70 5.06 -1.82 16.74
N VAL A 71 5.32 -2.56 17.81
CA VAL A 71 6.00 -2.03 19.00
C VAL A 71 7.48 -1.72 18.70
N ASN A 72 8.16 -2.65 18.02
CA ASN A 72 9.55 -2.49 17.62
C ASN A 72 9.62 -2.32 16.10
N GLN A 73 10.21 -1.22 15.64
CA GLN A 73 10.31 -0.92 14.21
C GLN A 73 11.51 -1.65 13.58
N ASN A 74 11.37 -2.96 13.36
CA ASN A 74 12.42 -3.83 12.81
C ASN A 74 12.42 -3.90 11.27
N GLY A 75 11.78 -2.93 10.60
CA GLY A 75 11.72 -2.84 9.15
C GLY A 75 10.39 -3.33 8.55
N LEU A 76 10.31 -3.26 7.21
CA LEU A 76 9.08 -3.53 6.44
C LEU A 76 8.62 -4.99 6.59
N GLY A 77 9.52 -5.95 6.49
CA GLY A 77 9.17 -7.36 6.60
C GLY A 77 8.55 -7.72 7.95
N ASP A 78 9.10 -7.16 9.04
CA ASP A 78 8.54 -7.30 10.37
C ASP A 78 7.14 -6.66 10.47
N ALA A 79 6.97 -5.47 9.88
CA ALA A 79 5.65 -4.82 9.84
C ALA A 79 4.61 -5.70 9.14
N ILE A 80 4.93 -6.25 7.97
CA ILE A 80 4.03 -7.16 7.23
C ILE A 80 3.71 -8.41 8.06
N PHE A 81 4.72 -8.98 8.73
CA PHE A 81 4.54 -10.18 9.55
C PHE A 81 3.55 -10.00 10.71
N HIS A 82 3.43 -8.78 11.25
CA HIS A 82 2.43 -8.47 12.29
C HIS A 82 0.98 -8.62 11.80
N ALA A 83 0.73 -8.56 10.49
CA ALA A 83 -0.60 -8.76 9.93
C ALA A 83 -1.01 -10.24 9.79
N LYS A 84 -0.09 -11.19 10.03
CA LYS A 84 -0.26 -12.62 9.77
C LYS A 84 -1.56 -13.20 10.34
N ASP A 85 -1.87 -12.88 11.59
CA ASP A 85 -3.03 -13.47 12.28
C ASP A 85 -4.37 -12.95 11.74
N VAL A 86 -4.37 -11.78 11.09
CA VAL A 86 -5.57 -11.20 10.45
C VAL A 86 -5.71 -11.71 9.03
N ILE A 87 -4.60 -11.80 8.28
CA ILE A 87 -4.59 -12.19 6.86
C ILE A 87 -4.73 -13.70 6.70
N GLY A 88 -4.14 -14.49 7.60
CA GLY A 88 -4.14 -15.95 7.49
C GLY A 88 -3.36 -16.43 6.26
N GLU A 89 -4.01 -17.29 5.46
CA GLU A 89 -3.43 -17.85 4.22
C GLU A 89 -3.96 -17.17 2.94
N ASP A 90 -4.74 -16.10 3.10
CA ASP A 90 -5.31 -15.39 1.95
C ASP A 90 -4.25 -14.57 1.22
N PRO A 91 -4.37 -14.40 -0.11
CA PRO A 91 -3.59 -13.44 -0.85
C PRO A 91 -3.83 -12.02 -0.35
N PHE A 92 -2.77 -11.22 -0.30
CA PHE A 92 -2.87 -9.85 0.17
C PHE A 92 -2.00 -8.89 -0.66
N ALA A 93 -2.38 -7.62 -0.65
CA ALA A 93 -1.58 -6.54 -1.21
C ALA A 93 -0.87 -5.75 -0.11
N VAL A 94 0.33 -5.27 -0.41
CA VAL A 94 1.08 -4.35 0.45
C VAL A 94 1.20 -3.03 -0.28
N LEU A 95 0.68 -1.96 0.34
CA LEU A 95 0.78 -0.60 -0.18
C LEU A 95 1.56 0.26 0.81
N LEU A 96 2.57 0.95 0.29
CA LEU A 96 3.36 1.92 1.06
C LEU A 96 2.76 3.32 0.83
N PRO A 97 2.35 4.04 1.88
CA PRO A 97 1.60 5.29 1.72
C PRO A 97 2.42 6.46 1.16
N ASP A 98 3.73 6.31 1.08
CA ASP A 98 4.67 7.27 0.49
C ASP A 98 5.10 6.91 -0.94
N ASP A 99 4.62 5.77 -1.47
CA ASP A 99 4.89 5.31 -2.82
C ASP A 99 3.58 5.27 -3.63
N LEU A 100 3.20 6.41 -4.21
CA LEU A 100 1.95 6.58 -4.93
C LEU A 100 2.16 6.55 -6.45
N PHE A 101 1.39 5.72 -7.13
CA PHE A 101 1.41 5.59 -8.58
C PHE A 101 0.19 6.30 -9.21
N PHE A 102 0.45 7.16 -10.19
CA PHE A 102 -0.60 7.83 -10.96
C PHE A 102 -0.60 7.35 -12.40
N SER A 103 -1.62 6.56 -12.76
CA SER A 103 -1.80 6.05 -14.12
C SER A 103 -3.28 5.91 -14.46
N LYS A 104 -3.60 5.74 -15.77
CA LYS A 104 -5.00 5.53 -16.22
C LYS A 104 -5.63 4.26 -15.65
N LYS A 105 -4.84 3.22 -15.47
CA LYS A 105 -5.21 1.97 -14.81
C LYS A 105 -4.39 1.88 -13.54
N SER A 106 -5.03 1.70 -12.38
CA SER A 106 -4.31 1.71 -11.11
C SER A 106 -3.17 0.69 -11.09
N CYS A 107 -2.12 0.98 -10.37
CA CYS A 107 -0.98 0.07 -10.22
C CYS A 107 -1.44 -1.25 -9.61
N LEU A 108 -2.23 -1.18 -8.54
CA LEU A 108 -2.73 -2.37 -7.85
C LEU A 108 -3.61 -3.24 -8.76
N SER A 109 -4.45 -2.65 -9.62
CA SER A 109 -5.23 -3.42 -10.60
C SER A 109 -4.34 -4.22 -11.55
N GLN A 110 -3.23 -3.62 -12.00
CA GLN A 110 -2.26 -4.30 -12.88
C GLN A 110 -1.53 -5.45 -12.14
N LEU A 111 -1.16 -5.24 -10.88
CA LEU A 111 -0.52 -6.27 -10.06
C LEU A 111 -1.46 -7.45 -9.82
N ILE A 112 -2.73 -7.19 -9.51
CA ILE A 112 -3.75 -8.23 -9.30
C ILE A 112 -3.96 -9.07 -10.56
N GLU A 113 -4.04 -8.46 -11.74
CA GLU A 113 -4.17 -9.22 -13.00
C GLU A 113 -3.00 -10.18 -13.22
N ILE A 114 -1.77 -9.73 -13.00
CA ILE A 114 -0.59 -10.57 -13.11
C ILE A 114 -0.60 -11.67 -12.04
N TYR A 115 -0.98 -11.32 -10.81
CA TYR A 115 -1.14 -12.30 -9.73
C TYR A 115 -2.17 -13.38 -10.10
N GLU A 116 -3.33 -13.00 -10.62
CA GLU A 116 -4.38 -13.95 -11.02
C GLU A 116 -3.91 -14.93 -12.10
N GLU A 117 -3.04 -14.46 -13.03
CA GLU A 117 -2.44 -15.30 -14.05
C GLU A 117 -1.33 -16.20 -13.53
N LYS A 118 -0.39 -15.64 -12.74
CA LYS A 118 0.86 -16.31 -12.34
C LYS A 118 0.79 -17.02 -11.00
N LYS A 119 -0.15 -16.64 -10.12
CA LYS A 119 -0.31 -17.16 -8.74
C LYS A 119 1.00 -17.12 -7.94
N SER A 120 1.76 -16.04 -8.10
CA SER A 120 3.03 -15.79 -7.43
C SER A 120 3.11 -14.34 -6.95
N THR A 121 4.04 -14.04 -6.07
CA THR A 121 4.28 -12.66 -5.63
C THR A 121 4.60 -11.76 -6.83
N VAL A 122 3.96 -10.59 -6.87
CA VAL A 122 4.13 -9.58 -7.92
C VAL A 122 4.58 -8.28 -7.28
N LEU A 123 5.55 -7.61 -7.89
CA LEU A 123 6.11 -6.34 -7.42
C LEU A 123 5.88 -5.24 -8.44
N ALA A 124 5.51 -4.04 -7.98
CA ALA A 124 5.61 -2.85 -8.78
C ALA A 124 7.07 -2.41 -8.84
N VAL A 125 7.56 -2.11 -10.03
CA VAL A 125 8.94 -1.69 -10.25
C VAL A 125 9.00 -0.51 -11.20
N ASN A 126 10.04 0.31 -11.04
CA ASN A 126 10.32 1.45 -11.91
C ASN A 126 11.78 1.44 -12.38
N GLN A 127 11.99 1.94 -13.60
CA GLN A 127 13.35 2.24 -14.06
C GLN A 127 13.84 3.52 -13.40
N ILE A 128 15.02 3.46 -12.80
CA ILE A 128 15.63 4.57 -12.07
C ILE A 128 16.99 4.97 -12.64
N SER A 129 17.38 6.22 -12.40
CA SER A 129 18.73 6.68 -12.80
C SER A 129 19.81 6.04 -11.93
N LYS A 130 20.98 5.78 -12.52
CA LYS A 130 22.14 5.21 -11.82
C LYS A 130 22.52 5.98 -10.54
N SER A 131 22.33 7.30 -10.53
CA SER A 131 22.60 8.16 -9.36
C SER A 131 21.68 7.89 -8.17
N ASN A 132 20.53 7.26 -8.37
CA ASN A 132 19.55 6.99 -7.32
C ASN A 132 19.51 5.52 -6.88
N ILE A 133 20.23 4.64 -7.54
CA ILE A 133 20.25 3.18 -7.27
C ILE A 133 20.45 2.87 -5.78
N HIS A 134 21.37 3.57 -5.13
CA HIS A 134 21.71 3.38 -3.71
C HIS A 134 20.57 3.67 -2.72
N LYS A 135 19.42 4.13 -3.19
CA LYS A 135 18.26 4.46 -2.34
C LYS A 135 17.22 3.34 -2.27
N TYR A 136 17.25 2.39 -3.20
CA TYR A 136 16.18 1.42 -3.43
C TYR A 136 16.68 -0.02 -3.43
N GLY A 137 15.76 -0.96 -3.25
CA GLY A 137 15.97 -2.34 -3.63
C GLY A 137 15.99 -2.49 -5.15
N VAL A 138 17.02 -3.11 -5.71
CA VAL A 138 17.18 -3.27 -7.18
C VAL A 138 16.98 -4.73 -7.54
N ILE A 139 16.10 -4.99 -8.49
CA ILE A 139 15.82 -6.36 -8.93
C ILE A 139 16.92 -6.89 -9.84
N LYS A 140 17.17 -8.21 -9.72
CA LYS A 140 17.92 -8.99 -10.71
C LYS A 140 16.91 -9.67 -11.62
N PRO A 141 16.72 -9.20 -12.88
CA PRO A 141 15.79 -9.80 -13.81
C PRO A 141 16.38 -11.07 -14.45
N GLU A 142 15.54 -12.08 -14.74
CA GLU A 142 15.93 -13.21 -15.57
C GLU A 142 16.10 -12.75 -17.03
N ASP A 143 15.12 -12.01 -17.56
CA ASP A 143 15.16 -11.32 -18.85
C ASP A 143 14.50 -9.96 -18.71
N ILE A 144 15.27 -8.89 -18.90
CA ILE A 144 14.80 -7.51 -18.77
C ILE A 144 13.78 -7.11 -19.85
N ASN A 145 13.73 -7.83 -20.97
CA ASN A 145 12.82 -7.55 -22.08
C ASN A 145 11.49 -8.32 -21.98
N SER A 146 11.34 -9.19 -20.98
CA SER A 146 10.09 -9.91 -20.76
C SER A 146 9.03 -9.00 -20.12
N ALA A 147 7.74 -9.34 -20.30
CA ALA A 147 6.62 -8.68 -19.63
C ALA A 147 5.56 -9.73 -19.24
N PRO A 148 5.31 -9.96 -17.96
CA PRO A 148 6.03 -9.41 -16.80
C PRO A 148 7.48 -9.90 -16.69
N ILE A 149 8.33 -9.11 -16.02
CA ILE A 149 9.73 -9.48 -15.76
C ILE A 149 9.75 -10.51 -14.64
N LYS A 150 10.41 -11.66 -14.86
CA LYS A 150 10.67 -12.59 -13.78
C LYS A 150 11.87 -12.14 -12.95
N VAL A 151 11.67 -11.99 -11.64
CA VAL A 151 12.69 -11.55 -10.69
C VAL A 151 13.40 -12.77 -10.12
N GLU A 152 14.73 -12.81 -10.25
CA GLU A 152 15.57 -13.85 -9.63
C GLU A 152 15.99 -13.48 -8.21
N ASP A 153 16.30 -12.18 -7.99
CA ASP A 153 16.82 -11.69 -6.71
C ASP A 153 16.56 -10.18 -6.57
N ILE A 154 16.70 -9.68 -5.34
CA ILE A 154 16.64 -8.25 -5.01
C ILE A 154 17.84 -7.90 -4.16
N VAL A 155 18.61 -6.89 -4.59
CA VAL A 155 19.75 -6.37 -3.84
C VAL A 155 19.37 -5.03 -3.19
N GLU A 156 19.37 -4.99 -1.88
CA GLU A 156 19.00 -3.79 -1.11
C GLU A 156 20.10 -2.73 -1.19
N LYS A 157 19.76 -1.57 -1.71
CA LYS A 157 20.61 -0.37 -1.76
C LYS A 157 22.04 -0.63 -2.27
N PRO A 158 22.20 -1.28 -3.43
CA PRO A 158 23.54 -1.57 -3.95
C PRO A 158 24.27 -0.28 -4.35
N SER A 159 25.58 -0.36 -4.46
CA SER A 159 26.33 0.67 -5.18
C SER A 159 26.00 0.62 -6.69
N ALA A 160 26.23 1.72 -7.40
CA ALA A 160 25.93 1.79 -8.84
C ALA A 160 26.69 0.74 -9.67
N ASP A 161 27.85 0.30 -9.20
CA ASP A 161 28.70 -0.69 -9.88
C ASP A 161 28.32 -2.14 -9.53
N GLU A 162 27.60 -2.34 -8.42
CA GLU A 162 27.16 -3.68 -7.97
C GLU A 162 25.69 -3.95 -8.30
N ALA A 163 24.95 -2.93 -8.75
CA ALA A 163 23.52 -3.05 -9.05
C ALA A 163 23.30 -4.03 -10.21
N PRO A 164 22.42 -5.03 -10.03
CA PRO A 164 22.15 -6.04 -11.08
C PRO A 164 21.35 -5.48 -12.27
N SER A 165 20.69 -4.36 -12.08
CA SER A 165 19.94 -3.64 -13.13
C SER A 165 19.72 -2.17 -12.75
N ASP A 166 18.94 -1.44 -13.52
CA ASP A 166 18.43 -0.10 -13.21
C ASP A 166 16.92 -0.10 -12.89
N ILE A 167 16.37 -1.27 -12.52
CA ILE A 167 14.96 -1.45 -12.17
C ILE A 167 14.85 -1.66 -10.67
N ALA A 168 14.09 -0.79 -10.02
CA ALA A 168 13.94 -0.76 -8.56
C ALA A 168 12.50 -0.96 -8.09
N VAL A 169 12.41 -1.47 -6.87
CA VAL A 169 11.16 -1.62 -6.10
C VAL A 169 10.93 -0.35 -5.30
#